data_7fcde7bdce9387de0d305552c2509e4c
#
_entry.id   7fcde7bdce9387de0d305552c2509e4c
#
_cell.length_a   1.000
_cell.length_b   1.000
_cell.length_c   1.000
_cell.angle_alpha   90.00
_cell.angle_beta   90.00
_cell.angle_gamma   90.00
#
_symmetry.space_group_name_H-M   'P 1'
#
loop_
_entity.id
_entity.type
_entity.pdbx_description
1 polymer ?
#
loop_
_entity_poly.entity_id
_entity_poly.type
_entity_poly.pdbx_seq_one_letter_code
_entity_poly.pdbx_strand_id
1 'polypeptide(L)'
;MPGAREAAILALLGSVLVGAAPFWSGRALADPPGRSLPVTLGRICTIIEREADKNALPRDFFARLIFKESRFDPNAVSPAGAEGIAQFMPGTAAMRGLDDSFDINKALPASARYLGELKTEFGNLGLAAAAYNAGEARVTRWLSSGGFLPLETENYVLDIMGEPADVFTDASYAGTVQPLHPTLKFGEACRELPVTMSEVVAMSTVQVKPWGVQVAGNMRRAVAIRQWQRIKARFPTLLAGHEPAVSRVRPASGPRRIYAVRIGAESRKEADRICSKLRKAGGFCVVLKNR
;
A
#
# COMPACT_ATOMS: atom_id res chain seq x y z
N MET A 1 -31.57 -63.53 65.18
CA MET A 1 -32.51 -64.43 64.46
C MET A 1 -33.18 -63.60 63.36
N PRO A 2 -33.37 -64.17 62.18
CA PRO A 2 -32.50 -64.57 61.09
C PRO A 2 -32.84 -63.72 59.83
N GLY A 3 -32.17 -63.73 58.86
CA GLY A 3 -32.07 -64.58 57.67
C GLY A 3 -31.44 -63.89 56.50
N ALA A 4 -30.48 -64.59 55.99
CA ALA A 4 -29.82 -64.30 54.70
C ALA A 4 -30.78 -64.51 53.53
N ARG A 5 -30.63 -63.72 52.49
CA ARG A 5 -30.95 -64.10 51.10
C ARG A 5 -29.95 -63.44 50.16
N GLU A 6 -29.12 -64.29 49.60
CA GLU A 6 -28.27 -63.99 48.45
C GLU A 6 -29.14 -63.69 47.23
N ALA A 7 -28.76 -62.66 46.47
CA ALA A 7 -29.24 -62.44 45.14
C ALA A 7 -28.03 -62.23 44.22
N ALA A 8 -27.83 -63.16 43.31
CA ALA A 8 -26.82 -63.17 42.28
C ALA A 8 -27.09 -62.05 41.27
N ILE A 9 -26.13 -61.18 41.04
CA ILE A 9 -26.18 -60.21 39.94
C ILE A 9 -25.34 -60.73 38.80
N LEU A 10 -26.07 -61.04 37.68
CA LEU A 10 -25.49 -61.33 36.38
C LEU A 10 -24.76 -60.06 35.86
N ALA A 11 -23.45 -60.16 35.60
CA ALA A 11 -22.71 -59.16 34.92
C ALA A 11 -22.88 -59.32 33.40
N LEU A 12 -23.61 -58.38 32.78
CA LEU A 12 -23.67 -58.22 31.34
C LEU A 12 -22.49 -57.33 30.88
N LEU A 13 -21.51 -57.99 30.25
CA LEU A 13 -20.43 -57.32 29.55
C LEU A 13 -20.94 -56.71 28.24
N GLY A 14 -21.25 -55.41 28.29
CA GLY A 14 -21.52 -54.59 27.12
C GLY A 14 -20.24 -54.11 26.48
N SER A 15 -19.86 -54.68 25.31
CA SER A 15 -18.73 -54.23 24.52
C SER A 15 -19.07 -52.87 23.89
N VAL A 16 -18.44 -51.78 24.36
CA VAL A 16 -18.51 -50.48 23.74
C VAL A 16 -17.49 -50.45 22.60
N LEU A 17 -18.02 -50.50 21.37
CA LEU A 17 -17.24 -50.20 20.16
C LEU A 17 -17.01 -48.69 20.09
N VAL A 18 -15.82 -48.24 20.47
CA VAL A 18 -15.36 -46.87 20.24
C VAL A 18 -15.00 -46.75 18.78
N GLY A 19 -15.92 -46.18 17.99
CA GLY A 19 -15.68 -45.80 16.61
C GLY A 19 -14.64 -44.67 16.55
N ALA A 20 -13.44 -44.96 16.10
CA ALA A 20 -12.45 -43.95 15.78
C ALA A 20 -12.91 -43.17 14.54
N ALA A 21 -13.40 -41.96 14.73
CA ALA A 21 -13.60 -41.00 13.63
C ALA A 21 -12.24 -40.59 13.07
N PRO A 22 -12.05 -40.60 11.74
CA PRO A 22 -10.80 -40.13 11.15
C PRO A 22 -10.73 -38.62 11.34
N PHE A 23 -9.77 -38.14 12.14
CA PHE A 23 -9.34 -36.76 12.17
C PHE A 23 -8.79 -36.42 10.78
N TRP A 24 -9.63 -35.79 9.97
CA TRP A 24 -9.16 -35.07 8.80
C TRP A 24 -8.42 -33.84 9.29
N SER A 25 -7.10 -33.99 9.47
CA SER A 25 -6.19 -32.87 9.57
C SER A 25 -6.20 -32.16 8.23
N GLY A 26 -7.09 -31.15 8.12
CA GLY A 26 -7.05 -30.20 6.99
C GLY A 26 -5.66 -29.56 6.99
N ARG A 27 -4.77 -30.09 6.17
CA ARG A 27 -3.55 -29.38 5.82
C ARG A 27 -4.00 -28.07 5.19
N ALA A 28 -3.87 -26.98 5.93
CA ALA A 28 -3.87 -25.65 5.34
C ALA A 28 -2.77 -25.69 4.27
N LEU A 29 -3.19 -25.60 3.00
CA LEU A 29 -2.26 -25.42 1.90
C LEU A 29 -1.59 -24.07 2.16
N ALA A 30 -0.33 -24.11 2.62
CA ALA A 30 0.50 -22.93 2.69
C ALA A 30 0.58 -22.35 1.27
N ASP A 31 0.19 -21.10 1.10
CA ASP A 31 0.35 -20.41 -0.18
C ASP A 31 1.80 -20.55 -0.65
N PRO A 32 2.01 -20.85 -1.92
CA PRO A 32 3.36 -20.98 -2.46
C PRO A 32 4.12 -19.67 -2.27
N PRO A 33 5.36 -19.70 -1.76
CA PRO A 33 6.15 -18.51 -1.52
C PRO A 33 6.40 -17.77 -2.84
N GLY A 34 5.88 -16.55 -2.97
CA GLY A 34 6.21 -15.65 -4.07
C GLY A 34 5.07 -15.05 -4.89
N ARG A 35 3.81 -15.35 -4.63
CA ARG A 35 2.69 -14.71 -5.31
C ARG A 35 2.22 -13.50 -4.52
N SER A 36 2.77 -12.32 -4.81
CA SER A 36 2.16 -11.08 -4.32
C SER A 36 0.76 -10.96 -4.92
N LEU A 37 -0.27 -10.92 -4.07
CA LEU A 37 -1.65 -10.72 -4.51
C LEU A 37 -1.77 -9.38 -5.25
N PRO A 38 -2.66 -9.27 -6.27
CA PRO A 38 -2.87 -8.03 -7.00
C PRO A 38 -3.21 -6.88 -6.06
N VAL A 39 -2.66 -5.70 -6.36
CA VAL A 39 -3.05 -4.47 -5.68
C VAL A 39 -4.38 -4.03 -6.27
N THR A 40 -5.46 -4.28 -5.55
CA THR A 40 -6.81 -3.83 -5.89
C THR A 40 -7.28 -2.79 -4.88
N LEU A 41 -8.25 -1.96 -5.26
CA LEU A 41 -8.85 -1.00 -4.34
C LEU A 41 -9.45 -1.69 -3.11
N GLY A 42 -10.12 -2.83 -3.30
CA GLY A 42 -10.66 -3.63 -2.20
C GLY A 42 -9.58 -4.08 -1.22
N ARG A 43 -8.41 -4.50 -1.71
CA ARG A 43 -7.28 -4.88 -0.86
C ARG A 43 -6.69 -3.68 -0.12
N ILE A 44 -6.55 -2.53 -0.76
CA ILE A 44 -6.10 -1.29 -0.11
C ILE A 44 -7.06 -0.95 1.04
N CYS A 45 -8.37 -0.92 0.78
CA CYS A 45 -9.38 -0.64 1.80
C CYS A 45 -9.36 -1.64 2.98
N THR A 46 -9.15 -2.93 2.71
CA THR A 46 -9.01 -3.95 3.76
C THR A 46 -7.76 -3.73 4.62
N ILE A 47 -6.64 -3.33 4.02
CA ILE A 47 -5.42 -3.03 4.78
C ILE A 47 -5.62 -1.75 5.61
N ILE A 48 -6.22 -0.71 5.02
CA ILE A 48 -6.52 0.55 5.73
C ILE A 48 -7.40 0.28 6.95
N GLU A 49 -8.49 -0.48 6.79
CA GLU A 49 -9.38 -0.85 7.89
C GLU A 49 -8.63 -1.54 9.02
N ARG A 50 -7.90 -2.61 8.69
CA ARG A 50 -7.13 -3.39 9.66
C ARG A 50 -6.07 -2.56 10.39
N GLU A 51 -5.30 -1.74 9.65
CA GLU A 51 -4.21 -0.99 10.24
C GLU A 51 -4.70 0.25 11.01
N ALA A 52 -5.83 0.84 10.61
CA ALA A 52 -6.51 1.87 11.39
C ALA A 52 -6.93 1.33 12.77
N ASP A 53 -7.60 0.17 12.79
CA ASP A 53 -8.05 -0.47 14.02
C ASP A 53 -6.88 -0.79 14.98
N LYS A 54 -5.79 -1.36 14.44
CA LYS A 54 -4.59 -1.70 15.21
C LYS A 54 -3.92 -0.49 15.87
N ASN A 55 -4.02 0.68 15.24
CA ASN A 55 -3.37 1.89 15.72
C ASN A 55 -4.34 2.91 16.33
N ALA A 56 -5.55 2.47 16.70
CA ALA A 56 -6.60 3.29 17.29
C ALA A 56 -6.89 4.59 16.52
N LEU A 57 -6.87 4.49 15.17
CA LEU A 57 -7.23 5.56 14.25
C LEU A 57 -8.65 5.33 13.72
N PRO A 58 -9.47 6.38 13.55
CA PRO A 58 -10.71 6.27 12.79
C PRO A 58 -10.42 5.84 11.36
N ARG A 59 -11.11 4.79 10.87
CA ARG A 59 -10.91 4.22 9.53
C ARG A 59 -11.09 5.25 8.43
N ASP A 60 -12.13 6.08 8.57
CA ASP A 60 -12.47 7.15 7.61
C ASP A 60 -11.40 8.24 7.54
N PHE A 61 -10.80 8.60 8.68
CA PHE A 61 -9.66 9.50 8.75
C PHE A 61 -8.45 8.95 7.99
N PHE A 62 -8.06 7.72 8.31
CA PHE A 62 -6.90 7.11 7.69
C PHE A 62 -7.08 6.93 6.18
N ALA A 63 -8.27 6.51 5.74
CA ALA A 63 -8.58 6.41 4.32
C ALA A 63 -8.50 7.75 3.58
N ARG A 64 -9.06 8.85 4.16
CA ARG A 64 -8.95 10.18 3.56
C ARG A 64 -7.51 10.65 3.46
N LEU A 65 -6.72 10.40 4.51
CA LEU A 65 -5.32 10.78 4.53
C LEU A 65 -4.55 10.05 3.41
N ILE A 66 -4.64 8.75 3.32
CA ILE A 66 -3.97 7.98 2.26
C ILE A 66 -4.49 8.36 0.86
N PHE A 67 -5.80 8.63 0.74
CA PHE A 67 -6.37 9.13 -0.51
C PHE A 67 -5.81 10.52 -0.88
N LYS A 68 -5.64 11.41 0.09
CA LYS A 68 -5.04 12.73 -0.11
C LYS A 68 -3.57 12.64 -0.54
N GLU A 69 -2.82 11.68 -0.01
CA GLU A 69 -1.40 11.47 -0.34
C GLU A 69 -1.20 11.04 -1.80
N SER A 70 -1.93 10.04 -2.24
CA SER A 70 -1.63 9.39 -3.53
C SER A 70 -2.84 9.08 -4.39
N ARG A 71 -4.06 9.33 -3.92
CA ARG A 71 -5.30 8.78 -4.50
C ARG A 71 -5.25 7.25 -4.60
N PHE A 72 -4.63 6.61 -3.61
CA PHE A 72 -4.40 5.17 -3.53
C PHE A 72 -3.46 4.61 -4.62
N ASP A 73 -2.67 5.46 -5.29
CA ASP A 73 -1.65 4.97 -6.24
C ASP A 73 -0.41 4.46 -5.48
N PRO A 74 -0.13 3.15 -5.48
CA PRO A 74 1.05 2.60 -4.82
C PRO A 74 2.37 2.98 -5.49
N ASN A 75 2.32 3.53 -6.70
CA ASN A 75 3.49 3.94 -7.46
C ASN A 75 3.68 5.46 -7.53
N ALA A 76 2.86 6.21 -6.80
CA ALA A 76 2.94 7.66 -6.78
C ALA A 76 4.33 8.14 -6.35
N VAL A 77 4.84 9.15 -7.05
CA VAL A 77 6.06 9.87 -6.68
C VAL A 77 5.83 11.35 -6.86
N SER A 78 5.89 12.10 -5.76
CA SER A 78 5.70 13.54 -5.78
C SER A 78 6.90 14.27 -6.42
N PRO A 79 6.73 15.52 -6.87
CA PRO A 79 7.86 16.36 -7.33
C PRO A 79 8.96 16.51 -6.28
N ALA A 80 8.62 16.52 -5.00
CA ALA A 80 9.55 16.60 -3.88
C ALA A 80 10.27 15.27 -3.59
N GLY A 81 9.80 14.16 -4.16
CA GLY A 81 10.40 12.83 -4.00
C GLY A 81 9.76 11.96 -2.93
N ALA A 82 8.56 12.32 -2.42
CA ALA A 82 7.77 11.44 -1.59
C ALA A 82 7.28 10.23 -2.41
N GLU A 83 7.19 9.04 -1.78
CA GLU A 83 7.10 7.74 -2.45
C GLU A 83 5.91 6.90 -1.99
N GLY A 84 5.27 6.23 -2.95
CA GLY A 84 4.28 5.18 -2.73
C GLY A 84 2.92 5.70 -2.27
N ILE A 85 2.08 4.76 -1.84
CA ILE A 85 0.68 5.02 -1.48
C ILE A 85 0.52 6.02 -0.32
N ALA A 86 1.48 6.04 0.61
CA ALA A 86 1.47 6.87 1.81
C ALA A 86 2.46 8.05 1.75
N GLN A 87 3.07 8.30 0.58
CA GLN A 87 3.96 9.42 0.27
C GLN A 87 5.08 9.65 1.31
N PHE A 88 5.74 8.58 1.73
CA PHE A 88 6.89 8.73 2.59
C PHE A 88 8.06 9.41 1.88
N MET A 89 8.64 10.44 2.51
CA MET A 89 9.97 10.90 2.12
C MET A 89 10.99 9.80 2.41
N PRO A 90 12.00 9.58 1.52
CA PRO A 90 12.99 8.50 1.73
C PRO A 90 13.71 8.55 3.07
N GLY A 91 13.99 9.75 3.59
CA GLY A 91 14.58 9.92 4.92
C GLY A 91 13.63 9.46 6.04
N THR A 92 12.35 9.83 5.96
CA THR A 92 11.33 9.41 6.93
C THR A 92 11.10 7.91 6.86
N ALA A 93 11.03 7.32 5.65
CA ALA A 93 10.92 5.88 5.46
C ALA A 93 12.07 5.13 6.15
N ALA A 94 13.32 5.58 5.94
CA ALA A 94 14.49 4.98 6.56
C ALA A 94 14.47 5.06 8.09
N MET A 95 14.14 6.24 8.67
CA MET A 95 14.01 6.41 10.11
C MET A 95 12.95 5.51 10.74
N ARG A 96 11.90 5.16 9.98
CA ARG A 96 10.78 4.33 10.44
C ARG A 96 10.92 2.85 10.06
N GLY A 97 12.08 2.45 9.54
CA GLY A 97 12.35 1.06 9.15
C GLY A 97 11.53 0.58 7.95
N LEU A 98 11.01 1.50 7.14
CA LEU A 98 10.29 1.18 5.92
C LEU A 98 11.27 0.99 4.76
N ASP A 99 11.51 -0.25 4.38
CA ASP A 99 12.47 -0.64 3.34
C ASP A 99 11.92 -0.52 1.90
N ASP A 100 10.59 -0.53 1.72
CA ASP A 100 9.93 -0.35 0.42
C ASP A 100 8.62 0.44 0.57
N SER A 101 8.67 1.74 0.27
CA SER A 101 7.51 2.65 0.30
C SER A 101 6.45 2.35 -0.77
N PHE A 102 6.79 1.51 -1.78
CA PHE A 102 5.89 1.12 -2.86
C PHE A 102 5.15 -0.20 -2.60
N ASP A 103 5.54 -0.94 -1.56
CA ASP A 103 4.79 -2.11 -1.10
C ASP A 103 3.69 -1.67 -0.14
N ILE A 104 2.42 -1.78 -0.57
CA ILE A 104 1.26 -1.39 0.25
C ILE A 104 1.17 -2.16 1.57
N ASN A 105 1.70 -3.39 1.62
CA ASN A 105 1.67 -4.20 2.84
C ASN A 105 2.72 -3.74 3.87
N LYS A 106 3.65 -2.88 3.47
CA LYS A 106 4.65 -2.25 4.33
C LYS A 106 4.35 -0.79 4.58
N ALA A 107 3.99 -0.05 3.52
CA ALA A 107 3.75 1.39 3.60
C ALA A 107 2.51 1.76 4.43
N LEU A 108 1.36 1.07 4.23
CA LEU A 108 0.14 1.36 4.98
C LEU A 108 0.29 1.05 6.49
N PRO A 109 0.84 -0.11 6.92
CA PRO A 109 1.13 -0.33 8.33
C PRO A 109 2.11 0.68 8.93
N ALA A 110 3.16 1.06 8.20
CA ALA A 110 4.11 2.08 8.66
C ALA A 110 3.44 3.45 8.82
N SER A 111 2.58 3.84 7.87
CA SER A 111 1.82 5.09 7.93
C SER A 111 0.84 5.12 9.10
N ALA A 112 0.10 4.04 9.34
CA ALA A 112 -0.84 3.96 10.46
C ALA A 112 -0.12 4.06 11.81
N ARG A 113 1.01 3.37 12.00
CA ARG A 113 1.84 3.51 13.22
C ARG A 113 2.33 4.93 13.40
N TYR A 114 2.87 5.54 12.35
CA TYR A 114 3.35 6.91 12.39
C TYR A 114 2.25 7.90 12.79
N LEU A 115 1.06 7.77 12.22
CA LEU A 115 -0.09 8.59 12.59
C LEU A 115 -0.55 8.37 14.04
N GLY A 116 -0.50 7.12 14.53
CA GLY A 116 -0.78 6.81 15.94
C GLY A 116 0.21 7.48 16.89
N GLU A 117 1.50 7.47 16.54
CA GLU A 117 2.55 8.18 17.27
C GLU A 117 2.32 9.70 17.26
N LEU A 118 2.07 10.29 16.07
CA LEU A 118 1.77 11.71 15.94
C LEU A 118 0.51 12.13 16.70
N LYS A 119 -0.55 11.30 16.67
CA LYS A 119 -1.75 11.54 17.48
C LYS A 119 -1.44 11.58 18.97
N THR A 120 -0.58 10.68 19.44
CA THR A 120 -0.16 10.64 20.84
C THR A 120 0.71 11.85 21.19
N GLU A 121 1.64 12.25 20.32
CA GLU A 121 2.54 13.37 20.53
C GLU A 121 1.80 14.73 20.54
N PHE A 122 0.89 14.93 19.57
CA PHE A 122 0.20 16.21 19.39
C PHE A 122 -1.21 16.25 19.98
N GLY A 123 -1.72 15.15 20.52
CA GLY A 123 -2.97 15.09 21.28
C GLY A 123 -4.25 14.91 20.47
N ASN A 124 -4.26 15.23 19.17
CA ASN A 124 -5.45 15.06 18.32
C ASN A 124 -5.13 14.74 16.88
N LEU A 125 -6.15 14.33 16.10
CA LEU A 125 -6.00 13.90 14.71
C LEU A 125 -5.69 15.04 13.74
N GLY A 126 -6.19 16.25 14.02
CA GLY A 126 -5.92 17.41 13.16
C GLY A 126 -4.45 17.81 13.19
N LEU A 127 -3.86 17.90 14.38
CA LEU A 127 -2.43 18.16 14.55
C LEU A 127 -1.57 17.00 14.05
N ALA A 128 -2.01 15.76 14.23
CA ALA A 128 -1.33 14.60 13.66
C ALA A 128 -1.29 14.65 12.12
N ALA A 129 -2.39 15.04 11.47
CA ALA A 129 -2.43 15.24 10.02
C ALA A 129 -1.51 16.39 9.58
N ALA A 130 -1.50 17.49 10.32
CA ALA A 130 -0.58 18.60 10.07
C ALA A 130 0.89 18.16 10.16
N ALA A 131 1.25 17.38 11.19
CA ALA A 131 2.59 16.89 11.41
C ALA A 131 3.01 15.83 10.37
N TYR A 132 2.09 14.99 9.93
CA TYR A 132 2.33 14.02 8.86
C TYR A 132 2.74 14.73 7.55
N ASN A 133 2.05 15.81 7.19
CA ASN A 133 2.33 16.57 5.96
C ASN A 133 3.52 17.53 6.09
N ALA A 134 3.58 18.31 7.17
CA ALA A 134 4.59 19.39 7.32
C ALA A 134 5.84 18.97 8.09
N GLY A 135 5.80 17.84 8.78
CA GLY A 135 6.82 17.37 9.72
C GLY A 135 6.62 17.90 11.15
N GLU A 136 7.00 17.07 12.13
CA GLU A 136 6.81 17.31 13.57
C GLU A 136 7.42 18.65 14.01
N ALA A 137 8.66 18.90 13.62
CA ALA A 137 9.39 20.13 14.03
C ALA A 137 8.70 21.42 13.57
N ARG A 138 8.00 21.41 12.44
CA ARG A 138 7.26 22.58 11.95
C ARG A 138 6.00 22.81 12.77
N VAL A 139 5.24 21.76 13.07
CA VAL A 139 4.03 21.86 13.89
C VAL A 139 4.39 22.26 15.32
N THR A 140 5.41 21.67 15.92
CA THR A 140 5.90 22.06 17.25
C THR A 140 6.28 23.54 17.32
N ARG A 141 6.97 24.05 16.30
CA ARG A 141 7.33 25.48 16.20
C ARG A 141 6.10 26.36 16.06
N TRP A 142 5.15 25.96 15.22
CA TRP A 142 3.88 26.68 15.05
C TRP A 142 3.11 26.77 16.35
N LEU A 143 2.97 25.67 17.08
CA LEU A 143 2.28 25.64 18.39
C LEU A 143 2.98 26.48 19.45
N SER A 144 4.31 26.50 19.47
CA SER A 144 5.09 27.22 20.51
C SER A 144 5.31 28.70 20.23
N SER A 145 5.45 29.07 18.94
CA SER A 145 5.85 30.43 18.54
C SER A 145 4.76 31.18 17.78
N GLY A 146 3.64 30.52 17.48
CA GLY A 146 2.60 31.07 16.62
C GLY A 146 3.02 31.16 15.15
N GLY A 147 2.30 31.99 14.38
CA GLY A 147 2.50 32.15 12.95
C GLY A 147 1.53 31.29 12.14
N PHE A 148 1.96 30.86 10.97
CA PHE A 148 1.12 30.11 10.02
C PHE A 148 1.78 28.81 9.59
N LEU A 149 0.97 27.78 9.40
CA LEU A 149 1.37 26.59 8.66
C LEU A 149 1.46 26.94 7.15
N PRO A 150 2.22 26.18 6.35
CA PRO A 150 2.15 26.30 4.91
C PRO A 150 0.70 26.13 4.43
N LEU A 151 0.28 26.91 3.41
CA LEU A 151 -1.07 26.80 2.85
C LEU A 151 -1.40 25.38 2.39
N GLU A 152 -0.41 24.63 1.91
CA GLU A 152 -0.55 23.22 1.58
C GLU A 152 -0.99 22.39 2.79
N THR A 153 -0.36 22.61 3.94
CA THR A 153 -0.69 21.90 5.18
C THR A 153 -2.05 22.33 5.74
N GLU A 154 -2.40 23.61 5.67
CA GLU A 154 -3.73 24.11 6.04
C GLU A 154 -4.82 23.42 5.21
N ASN A 155 -4.67 23.40 3.89
CA ASN A 155 -5.59 22.73 2.98
C ASN A 155 -5.60 21.21 3.22
N TYR A 156 -4.47 20.62 3.55
CA TYR A 156 -4.36 19.20 3.83
C TYR A 156 -5.22 18.79 5.04
N VAL A 157 -5.11 19.54 6.14
CA VAL A 157 -5.91 19.30 7.35
C VAL A 157 -7.40 19.53 7.05
N LEU A 158 -7.73 20.63 6.37
CA LEU A 158 -9.11 20.95 5.99
C LEU A 158 -9.75 19.84 5.13
N ASP A 159 -9.03 19.31 4.15
CA ASP A 159 -9.53 18.25 3.26
C ASP A 159 -9.77 16.92 4.00
N ILE A 160 -8.98 16.65 5.03
CA ILE A 160 -9.07 15.38 5.79
C ILE A 160 -10.07 15.48 6.93
N MET A 161 -10.03 16.58 7.69
CA MET A 161 -10.82 16.76 8.90
C MET A 161 -12.14 17.51 8.65
N GLY A 162 -12.25 18.25 7.53
CA GLY A 162 -13.37 19.15 7.27
C GLY A 162 -13.29 20.48 8.04
N GLU A 163 -12.20 20.72 8.76
CA GLU A 163 -12.00 21.87 9.63
C GLU A 163 -10.58 22.41 9.51
N PRO A 164 -10.39 23.75 9.66
CA PRO A 164 -9.08 24.37 9.55
C PRO A 164 -8.13 23.91 10.69
N ALA A 165 -6.82 23.95 10.41
CA ALA A 165 -5.81 23.41 11.33
C ALA A 165 -5.74 24.13 12.69
N ASP A 166 -6.06 25.41 12.72
CA ASP A 166 -5.99 26.26 13.92
C ASP A 166 -7.00 25.87 15.02
N VAL A 167 -8.18 25.30 14.66
CA VAL A 167 -9.16 24.85 15.67
C VAL A 167 -8.61 23.70 16.51
N PHE A 168 -7.68 22.93 15.99
CA PHE A 168 -7.04 21.79 16.67
C PHE A 168 -5.94 22.22 17.65
N THR A 169 -5.61 23.51 17.72
CA THR A 169 -4.68 24.04 18.74
C THR A 169 -5.32 24.15 20.13
N ASP A 170 -6.64 24.11 20.20
CA ASP A 170 -7.37 23.99 21.45
C ASP A 170 -7.32 22.53 21.92
N ALA A 171 -6.62 22.29 23.04
CA ALA A 171 -6.46 20.96 23.61
C ALA A 171 -7.79 20.29 24.03
N SER A 172 -8.83 21.07 24.24
CA SER A 172 -10.17 20.57 24.56
C SER A 172 -10.96 20.11 23.33
N TYR A 173 -10.47 20.46 22.12
CA TYR A 173 -11.15 20.17 20.86
C TYR A 173 -10.55 18.94 20.19
N ALA A 174 -11.29 17.85 20.20
CA ALA A 174 -10.85 16.60 19.57
C ALA A 174 -11.16 16.53 18.05
N GLY A 175 -12.10 17.36 17.58
CA GLY A 175 -12.65 17.28 16.21
C GLY A 175 -13.58 16.09 15.99
N THR A 176 -14.32 16.10 14.92
CA THR A 176 -15.17 14.99 14.50
C THR A 176 -14.75 14.49 13.14
N VAL A 177 -14.41 13.21 13.05
CA VAL A 177 -14.12 12.57 11.76
C VAL A 177 -15.44 12.27 11.05
N GLN A 178 -15.67 12.92 9.92
CA GLN A 178 -16.84 12.66 9.10
C GLN A 178 -16.73 11.27 8.44
N PRO A 179 -17.81 10.48 8.30
CA PRO A 179 -17.78 9.23 7.56
C PRO A 179 -17.46 9.48 6.07
N LEU A 180 -16.83 8.53 5.39
CA LEU A 180 -16.55 8.63 3.94
C LEU A 180 -17.85 8.74 3.12
N HIS A 181 -18.90 8.08 3.62
CA HIS A 181 -20.24 8.11 3.02
C HIS A 181 -21.30 8.13 4.13
N PRO A 182 -22.40 8.87 3.97
CA PRO A 182 -23.41 9.04 5.03
C PRO A 182 -24.13 7.75 5.44
N THR A 183 -24.25 6.77 4.54
CA THR A 183 -25.06 5.55 4.76
C THR A 183 -24.32 4.23 4.53
N LEU A 184 -23.21 4.23 3.80
CA LEU A 184 -22.46 3.01 3.50
C LEU A 184 -21.52 2.63 4.65
N LYS A 185 -21.30 1.33 4.84
CA LYS A 185 -20.24 0.85 5.72
C LYS A 185 -18.87 1.19 5.16
N PHE A 186 -17.87 1.32 6.03
CA PHE A 186 -16.51 1.74 5.65
C PHE A 186 -15.96 1.02 4.41
N GLY A 187 -16.03 -0.32 4.38
CA GLY A 187 -15.47 -1.09 3.26
C GLY A 187 -16.13 -0.82 1.90
N GLU A 188 -17.42 -0.48 1.88
CA GLU A 188 -18.14 -0.07 0.68
C GLU A 188 -17.79 1.38 0.32
N ALA A 189 -17.90 2.29 1.28
CA ALA A 189 -17.59 3.71 1.11
C ALA A 189 -16.14 3.95 0.64
N CYS A 190 -15.19 3.20 1.16
CA CYS A 190 -13.79 3.28 0.76
C CYS A 190 -13.58 2.91 -0.72
N ARG A 191 -14.34 1.92 -1.23
CA ARG A 191 -14.26 1.50 -2.64
C ARG A 191 -14.96 2.46 -3.60
N GLU A 192 -15.83 3.33 -3.09
CA GLU A 192 -16.50 4.36 -3.88
C GLU A 192 -15.75 5.68 -3.93
N LEU A 193 -14.65 5.83 -3.19
CA LEU A 193 -13.82 7.02 -3.33
C LEU A 193 -13.43 7.22 -4.79
N PRO A 194 -13.50 8.45 -5.32
CA PRO A 194 -13.26 8.74 -6.74
C PRO A 194 -11.77 8.62 -7.05
N VAL A 195 -11.27 7.40 -6.98
CA VAL A 195 -9.95 7.07 -7.48
C VAL A 195 -10.00 7.31 -8.98
N THR A 196 -9.33 8.35 -9.46
CA THR A 196 -8.75 8.27 -10.78
C THR A 196 -7.65 7.21 -10.67
N MET A 197 -8.09 5.96 -10.60
CA MET A 197 -7.23 4.87 -10.96
C MET A 197 -6.90 5.14 -12.43
N SER A 198 -5.82 5.82 -12.71
CA SER A 198 -5.03 5.45 -13.88
C SER A 198 -4.83 3.97 -13.67
N GLU A 199 -5.69 3.19 -14.35
CA GLU A 199 -5.80 1.75 -14.14
C GLU A 199 -4.72 1.25 -13.20
N VAL A 200 -5.06 0.98 -11.90
CA VAL A 200 -4.20 0.14 -11.08
C VAL A 200 -4.26 -1.18 -11.80
N VAL A 201 -3.57 -1.22 -12.91
CA VAL A 201 -3.26 -2.44 -13.59
C VAL A 201 -2.52 -3.20 -12.52
N ALA A 202 -3.22 -4.19 -12.06
CA ALA A 202 -2.73 -5.16 -11.12
C ALA A 202 -1.28 -5.50 -11.52
N MET A 203 -0.28 -4.88 -10.86
CA MET A 203 1.13 -5.21 -11.10
C MET A 203 1.44 -6.68 -10.76
N SER A 204 0.42 -7.44 -10.42
CA SER A 204 0.50 -8.84 -9.99
C SER A 204 0.14 -9.86 -11.05
N THR A 205 -0.34 -9.44 -12.22
CA THR A 205 -0.54 -10.37 -13.34
C THR A 205 -0.16 -9.76 -14.68
N VAL A 206 0.82 -8.88 -14.71
CA VAL A 206 1.63 -8.81 -15.91
C VAL A 206 2.27 -10.19 -15.98
N GLN A 207 1.63 -11.11 -16.71
CA GLN A 207 2.33 -12.25 -17.26
C GLN A 207 3.58 -11.62 -17.85
N VAL A 208 4.73 -11.91 -17.23
CA VAL A 208 6.00 -11.34 -17.66
C VAL A 208 6.15 -11.82 -19.08
N LYS A 209 5.73 -10.97 -20.02
CA LYS A 209 5.81 -11.31 -21.44
C LYS A 209 7.23 -11.75 -21.72
N PRO A 210 7.45 -12.75 -22.57
CA PRO A 210 8.78 -13.37 -22.73
C PRO A 210 9.89 -12.38 -23.08
N TRP A 211 9.53 -11.25 -23.64
CA TRP A 211 10.46 -10.17 -24.00
C TRP A 211 10.08 -8.85 -23.35
N GLY A 212 11.09 -8.03 -23.08
CA GLY A 212 10.93 -6.71 -22.49
C GLY A 212 11.74 -5.64 -23.22
N VAL A 213 11.13 -4.49 -23.41
CA VAL A 213 11.81 -3.27 -23.86
C VAL A 213 12.12 -2.43 -22.64
N GLN A 214 13.37 -2.48 -22.18
CA GLN A 214 13.79 -1.66 -21.05
C GLN A 214 13.97 -0.22 -21.53
N VAL A 215 13.21 0.69 -20.93
CA VAL A 215 13.19 2.12 -21.26
C VAL A 215 13.79 2.99 -20.17
N ALA A 216 13.83 2.49 -18.93
CA ALA A 216 14.46 3.18 -17.81
C ALA A 216 15.08 2.17 -16.84
N GLY A 217 15.97 2.64 -15.98
CA GLY A 217 16.55 1.82 -14.92
C GLY A 217 17.41 2.64 -13.97
N ASN A 218 17.26 2.38 -12.65
CA ASN A 218 18.04 3.04 -11.62
C ASN A 218 18.15 2.17 -10.38
N MET A 219 19.16 2.42 -9.55
CA MET A 219 19.30 1.75 -8.25
C MET A 219 18.19 2.12 -7.27
N ARG A 220 17.59 3.29 -7.42
CA ARG A 220 16.43 3.76 -6.64
C ARG A 220 15.17 3.61 -7.49
N ARG A 221 14.16 2.89 -6.97
CA ARG A 221 12.88 2.63 -7.66
C ARG A 221 12.18 3.92 -8.09
N ALA A 222 12.08 4.89 -7.18
CA ALA A 222 11.48 6.19 -7.46
C ALA A 222 12.13 6.92 -8.65
N VAL A 223 13.45 6.86 -8.74
CA VAL A 223 14.17 7.47 -9.87
C VAL A 223 13.83 6.76 -11.18
N ALA A 224 13.76 5.43 -11.17
CA ALA A 224 13.39 4.65 -12.37
C ALA A 224 11.95 4.97 -12.81
N ILE A 225 11.01 5.10 -11.87
CA ILE A 225 9.62 5.48 -12.15
C ILE A 225 9.53 6.90 -12.70
N ARG A 226 10.22 7.88 -12.09
CA ARG A 226 10.26 9.26 -12.63
C ARG A 226 10.86 9.33 -14.03
N GLN A 227 11.88 8.52 -14.32
CA GLN A 227 12.44 8.42 -15.68
C GLN A 227 11.39 7.92 -16.66
N TRP A 228 10.63 6.87 -16.29
CA TRP A 228 9.52 6.37 -17.10
C TRP A 228 8.45 7.45 -17.35
N GLN A 229 7.99 8.14 -16.30
CA GLN A 229 7.00 9.20 -16.42
C GLN A 229 7.43 10.29 -17.42
N ARG A 230 8.71 10.71 -17.33
CA ARG A 230 9.28 11.68 -18.30
C ARG A 230 9.32 11.14 -19.73
N ILE A 231 9.68 9.87 -19.88
CA ILE A 231 9.73 9.23 -21.22
C ILE A 231 8.31 9.08 -21.78
N LYS A 232 7.34 8.67 -20.96
CA LYS A 232 5.94 8.55 -21.35
C LYS A 232 5.36 9.91 -21.78
N ALA A 233 5.65 10.97 -21.02
CA ALA A 233 5.24 12.34 -21.35
C ALA A 233 5.90 12.87 -22.64
N ARG A 234 7.14 12.47 -22.91
CA ARG A 234 7.86 12.86 -24.14
C ARG A 234 7.36 12.14 -25.39
N PHE A 235 6.87 10.91 -25.24
CA PHE A 235 6.43 10.06 -26.36
C PHE A 235 5.01 9.51 -26.14
N PRO A 236 4.00 10.39 -25.92
CA PRO A 236 2.69 9.96 -25.49
C PRO A 236 2.00 9.02 -26.48
N THR A 237 2.09 9.29 -27.78
CA THR A 237 1.46 8.46 -28.82
C THR A 237 2.13 7.09 -29.02
N LEU A 238 3.45 7.02 -28.81
CA LEU A 238 4.19 5.76 -28.95
C LEU A 238 4.05 4.86 -27.73
N LEU A 239 3.78 5.44 -26.57
CA LEU A 239 3.71 4.76 -25.29
C LEU A 239 2.27 4.72 -24.72
N ALA A 240 1.29 5.24 -25.46
CA ALA A 240 -0.14 5.07 -25.14
C ALA A 240 -0.48 3.58 -25.08
N GLY A 241 -1.19 3.17 -24.05
CA GLY A 241 -1.58 1.77 -23.87
C GLY A 241 -0.46 0.79 -23.47
N HIS A 242 0.78 1.28 -23.34
CA HIS A 242 1.87 0.47 -22.79
C HIS A 242 2.05 0.72 -21.31
N GLU A 243 1.88 -0.34 -20.53
CA GLU A 243 2.17 -0.32 -19.10
C GLU A 243 3.46 -1.10 -18.84
N PRO A 244 4.43 -0.47 -18.16
CA PRO A 244 5.69 -1.11 -17.89
C PRO A 244 5.64 -1.94 -16.63
N ALA A 245 6.30 -3.08 -16.64
CA ALA A 245 6.67 -3.79 -15.43
C ALA A 245 7.93 -3.15 -14.82
N VAL A 246 7.88 -2.90 -13.51
CA VAL A 246 9.07 -2.47 -12.75
C VAL A 246 9.58 -3.67 -11.96
N SER A 247 10.77 -4.13 -12.27
CA SER A 247 11.38 -5.30 -11.62
C SER A 247 12.79 -5.02 -11.13
N ARG A 248 13.16 -5.64 -10.00
CA ARG A 248 14.53 -5.53 -9.48
C ARG A 248 15.41 -6.60 -10.13
N VAL A 249 16.28 -6.19 -11.02
CA VAL A 249 17.11 -7.08 -11.82
C VAL A 249 18.60 -6.81 -11.59
N ARG A 250 19.43 -7.84 -11.85
CA ARG A 250 20.89 -7.67 -11.95
C ARG A 250 21.23 -7.39 -13.41
N PRO A 251 21.73 -6.18 -13.74
CA PRO A 251 22.15 -5.88 -15.12
C PRO A 251 23.39 -6.69 -15.48
N ALA A 252 23.53 -7.00 -16.79
CA ALA A 252 24.73 -7.69 -17.29
C ALA A 252 26.02 -6.89 -17.06
N SER A 253 25.90 -5.57 -16.95
CA SER A 253 27.02 -4.64 -16.83
C SER A 253 27.54 -4.41 -15.41
N GLY A 254 27.03 -5.13 -14.38
CA GLY A 254 27.55 -4.90 -13.03
C GLY A 254 26.89 -5.73 -11.93
N PRO A 255 27.52 -5.79 -10.74
CA PRO A 255 27.06 -6.62 -9.63
C PRO A 255 25.84 -6.03 -8.90
N ARG A 256 25.59 -4.74 -9.01
CA ARG A 256 24.53 -4.04 -8.27
C ARG A 256 23.19 -4.22 -8.96
N ARG A 257 22.16 -4.58 -8.18
CA ARG A 257 20.78 -4.67 -8.69
C ARG A 257 20.21 -3.28 -8.97
N ILE A 258 19.43 -3.18 -10.05
CA ILE A 258 18.68 -1.98 -10.41
C ILE A 258 17.19 -2.29 -10.51
N TYR A 259 16.37 -1.26 -10.37
CA TYR A 259 14.97 -1.29 -10.76
C TYR A 259 14.88 -0.96 -12.25
N ALA A 260 14.53 -1.96 -13.05
CA ALA A 260 14.36 -1.82 -14.50
C ALA A 260 12.88 -1.61 -14.81
N VAL A 261 12.61 -0.64 -15.68
CA VAL A 261 11.26 -0.36 -16.22
C VAL A 261 11.19 -0.90 -17.63
N ARG A 262 10.34 -1.92 -17.84
CA ARG A 262 10.26 -2.67 -19.10
C ARG A 262 8.83 -2.72 -19.65
N ILE A 263 8.66 -2.41 -20.90
CA ILE A 263 7.44 -2.66 -21.66
C ILE A 263 7.47 -4.13 -22.10
N GLY A 264 6.43 -4.89 -21.77
CA GLY A 264 6.34 -6.30 -22.14
C GLY A 264 5.99 -6.50 -23.62
N ALA A 265 6.59 -7.54 -24.25
CA ALA A 265 6.31 -7.97 -25.63
C ALA A 265 6.25 -9.49 -25.74
N GLU A 266 5.34 -10.01 -26.55
CA GLU A 266 5.14 -11.46 -26.74
C GLU A 266 6.29 -12.11 -27.53
N SER A 267 6.96 -11.34 -28.36
CA SER A 267 8.06 -11.81 -29.18
C SER A 267 9.20 -10.81 -29.25
N ARG A 268 10.40 -11.30 -29.58
CA ARG A 268 11.56 -10.44 -29.85
C ARG A 268 11.26 -9.45 -30.98
N LYS A 269 10.59 -9.90 -32.04
CA LYS A 269 10.23 -9.06 -33.21
C LYS A 269 9.32 -7.90 -32.80
N GLU A 270 8.39 -8.14 -31.88
CA GLU A 270 7.53 -7.09 -31.32
C GLU A 270 8.34 -6.11 -30.45
N ALA A 271 9.18 -6.62 -29.56
CA ALA A 271 10.05 -5.80 -28.74
C ALA A 271 11.00 -4.92 -29.58
N ASP A 272 11.61 -5.51 -30.61
CA ASP A 272 12.48 -4.78 -31.54
C ASP A 272 11.70 -3.69 -32.29
N ARG A 273 10.44 -3.94 -32.66
CA ARG A 273 9.57 -2.96 -33.31
C ARG A 273 9.27 -1.77 -32.39
N ILE A 274 8.89 -2.04 -31.16
CA ILE A 274 8.63 -1.00 -30.15
C ILE A 274 9.89 -0.15 -29.94
N CYS A 275 11.02 -0.81 -29.70
CA CYS A 275 12.29 -0.14 -29.47
C CYS A 275 12.77 0.68 -30.68
N SER A 276 12.61 0.14 -31.90
CA SER A 276 12.96 0.86 -33.13
C SER A 276 12.13 2.14 -33.34
N LYS A 277 10.82 2.07 -33.09
CA LYS A 277 9.95 3.25 -33.13
C LYS A 277 10.39 4.31 -32.12
N LEU A 278 10.68 3.88 -30.89
CA LEU A 278 11.13 4.78 -29.83
C LEU A 278 12.47 5.44 -30.16
N ARG A 279 13.43 4.66 -30.68
CA ARG A 279 14.76 5.19 -31.14
C ARG A 279 14.63 6.17 -32.28
N LYS A 280 13.79 5.88 -33.30
CA LYS A 280 13.52 6.80 -34.42
C LYS A 280 12.94 8.14 -33.92
N ALA A 281 12.19 8.13 -32.81
CA ALA A 281 11.67 9.34 -32.18
C ALA A 281 12.68 10.03 -31.24
N GLY A 282 13.93 9.53 -31.13
CA GLY A 282 14.97 10.09 -30.26
C GLY A 282 14.92 9.59 -28.82
N GLY A 283 14.21 8.47 -28.57
CA GLY A 283 14.22 7.78 -27.30
C GLY A 283 15.31 6.73 -27.19
N PHE A 284 15.56 6.24 -25.97
CA PHE A 284 16.50 5.15 -25.70
C PHE A 284 15.78 3.90 -25.22
N CYS A 285 16.21 2.73 -25.68
CA CYS A 285 15.68 1.44 -25.21
C CYS A 285 16.66 0.29 -25.43
N VAL A 286 16.50 -0.77 -24.63
CA VAL A 286 17.22 -2.04 -24.80
C VAL A 286 16.21 -3.18 -24.81
N VAL A 287 16.31 -4.08 -25.78
CA VAL A 287 15.48 -5.28 -25.88
C VAL A 287 16.16 -6.42 -25.12
N LEU A 288 15.43 -7.04 -24.20
CA LEU A 288 15.93 -8.10 -23.33
C LEU A 288 14.89 -9.22 -23.23
N LYS A 289 15.37 -10.46 -23.07
CA LYS A 289 14.50 -11.58 -22.70
C LYS A 289 14.19 -11.45 -21.20
N ASN A 290 12.91 -11.54 -20.82
CA ASN A 290 12.51 -11.60 -19.44
C ASN A 290 12.74 -13.03 -18.91
N ARG A 291 13.28 -13.13 -17.72
CA ARG A 291 13.54 -14.40 -17.03
C ARG A 291 12.65 -14.52 -15.81
#